data_d1b8320fd8237efef552bd2541d20433
#
_entry.id   d1b8320fd8237efef552bd2541d20433
#
_cell.length_a   1.000
_cell.length_b   1.000
_cell.length_c   1.000
_cell.angle_alpha   90.00
_cell.angle_beta   90.00
_cell.angle_gamma   90.00
#
_symmetry.space_group_name_H-M   'P 1'
#
loop_
_entity.id
_entity.type
_entity.pdbx_description
1 polymer ?
#
loop_
_entity_poly.entity_id
_entity_poly.type
_entity_poly.pdbx_seq_one_letter_code
_entity_poly.pdbx_strand_id
1 'polypeptide(L)'
;MRLLCFIALLIGISGYSQETIRIQEVTNNIVMGPFAGNRDLAFGVQNILEEIIQDRDYYLAEDAPKSIKVELLYFDVKKNSMQLAAYGRKADITQIVAGARLIVDGEIVKEVVAKGTAKSISTATLIIDDGGKFSQAGVSTALKKVCEQLINKLKL
;
A
#
# COMPACT_ATOMS: atom_id res chain seq x y z
N MET A 1 -52.35 -3.09 25.91
CA MET A 1 -51.47 -2.07 25.25
C MET A 1 -50.04 -1.93 25.80
N ARG A 2 -49.63 -2.66 26.83
CA ARG A 2 -48.23 -2.61 27.37
C ARG A 2 -47.27 -3.66 26.83
N LEU A 3 -47.75 -4.68 26.12
CA LEU A 3 -46.92 -5.77 25.58
C LEU A 3 -46.30 -5.46 24.20
N LEU A 4 -46.94 -4.56 23.44
CA LEU A 4 -46.47 -4.15 22.09
C LEU A 4 -45.25 -3.23 22.11
N CYS A 5 -45.01 -2.46 23.20
CA CYS A 5 -43.85 -1.61 23.31
C CYS A 5 -42.52 -2.35 23.60
N PHE A 6 -42.59 -3.56 24.16
CA PHE A 6 -41.38 -4.35 24.46
C PHE A 6 -40.81 -5.06 23.22
N ILE A 7 -41.64 -5.38 22.22
CA ILE A 7 -41.19 -6.02 20.98
C ILE A 7 -40.51 -5.02 20.05
N ALA A 8 -40.92 -3.76 20.08
CA ALA A 8 -40.28 -2.70 19.27
C ALA A 8 -38.87 -2.34 19.74
N LEU A 9 -38.52 -2.60 21.01
CA LEU A 9 -37.19 -2.30 21.56
C LEU A 9 -36.15 -3.39 21.23
N LEU A 10 -36.58 -4.59 20.85
CA LEU A 10 -35.67 -5.70 20.53
C LEU A 10 -35.25 -5.73 19.05
N ILE A 11 -35.89 -4.94 18.17
CA ILE A 11 -35.56 -4.89 16.74
C ILE A 11 -34.50 -3.81 16.43
N GLY A 12 -34.17 -2.94 17.39
CA GLY A 12 -33.25 -1.80 17.22
C GLY A 12 -31.76 -2.09 17.38
N ILE A 13 -31.37 -3.34 17.71
CA ILE A 13 -29.94 -3.70 17.81
C ILE A 13 -29.58 -4.55 16.59
N SER A 14 -29.75 -4.00 15.41
CA SER A 14 -28.95 -4.40 14.26
C SER A 14 -27.56 -3.86 14.53
N GLY A 15 -26.77 -4.58 15.31
CA GLY A 15 -25.36 -4.26 15.46
C GLY A 15 -24.75 -4.17 14.08
N TYR A 16 -24.26 -3.00 13.71
CA TYR A 16 -23.34 -2.88 12.59
C TYR A 16 -22.15 -3.77 12.95
N SER A 17 -22.17 -5.01 12.45
CA SER A 17 -21.02 -5.89 12.54
C SER A 17 -19.96 -5.28 11.64
N GLN A 18 -19.06 -4.55 12.24
CA GLN A 18 -17.90 -4.02 11.54
C GLN A 18 -17.14 -5.21 10.93
N GLU A 19 -16.92 -5.17 9.63
CA GLU A 19 -16.22 -6.27 8.96
C GLU A 19 -14.78 -6.40 9.48
N THR A 20 -14.42 -7.63 9.87
CA THR A 20 -13.08 -7.93 10.33
C THR A 20 -12.21 -8.43 9.20
N ILE A 21 -10.93 -8.04 9.22
CA ILE A 21 -9.93 -8.47 8.25
C ILE A 21 -8.57 -8.59 8.92
N ARG A 22 -7.69 -9.42 8.39
CA ARG A 22 -6.29 -9.48 8.82
C ARG A 22 -5.33 -9.34 7.65
N ILE A 23 -4.16 -8.78 7.91
CA ILE A 23 -3.02 -8.86 7.02
C ILE A 23 -2.26 -10.13 7.43
N GLN A 24 -2.40 -11.17 6.64
CA GLN A 24 -1.83 -12.48 6.96
C GLN A 24 -0.32 -12.50 6.75
N GLU A 25 0.16 -11.87 5.68
CA GLU A 25 1.56 -11.90 5.30
C GLU A 25 1.89 -10.78 4.32
N VAL A 26 3.05 -10.17 4.48
CA VAL A 26 3.67 -9.28 3.50
C VAL A 26 5.04 -9.85 3.13
N THR A 27 5.18 -10.38 1.92
CA THR A 27 6.42 -10.98 1.42
C THR A 27 7.18 -10.02 0.53
N ASN A 28 8.51 -10.03 0.66
CA ASN A 28 9.39 -9.23 -0.17
C ASN A 28 10.10 -10.11 -1.21
N ASN A 29 9.48 -10.29 -2.36
CA ASN A 29 10.03 -11.01 -3.53
C ASN A 29 10.47 -10.02 -4.62
N ILE A 30 11.05 -8.89 -4.21
CA ILE A 30 11.40 -7.81 -5.13
C ILE A 30 12.48 -8.23 -6.11
N VAL A 31 12.19 -8.10 -7.40
CA VAL A 31 13.20 -8.02 -8.44
C VAL A 31 13.68 -6.57 -8.50
N MET A 32 14.94 -6.34 -8.10
CA MET A 32 15.52 -5.01 -8.09
C MET A 32 15.81 -4.52 -9.50
N GLY A 33 15.38 -3.29 -9.80
CA GLY A 33 15.81 -2.56 -10.97
C GLY A 33 17.25 -2.03 -10.82
N PRO A 34 17.86 -1.52 -11.90
CA PRO A 34 19.28 -1.17 -11.93
C PRO A 34 19.70 -0.07 -10.94
N PHE A 35 18.77 0.74 -10.47
CA PHE A 35 19.05 1.87 -9.57
C PHE A 35 18.47 1.72 -8.16
N ALA A 36 17.77 0.61 -7.88
CA ALA A 36 16.97 0.46 -6.66
C ALA A 36 17.81 0.22 -5.38
N GLY A 37 19.00 -0.35 -5.50
CA GLY A 37 19.76 -0.80 -4.33
C GLY A 37 19.06 -1.94 -3.59
N ASN A 38 19.63 -2.39 -2.46
CA ASN A 38 19.04 -3.47 -1.66
C ASN A 38 18.21 -2.87 -0.50
N ARG A 39 16.87 -3.08 -0.51
CA ARG A 39 15.97 -2.60 0.54
C ARG A 39 14.84 -3.58 0.82
N ASP A 40 14.55 -3.74 2.10
CA ASP A 40 13.33 -4.40 2.55
C ASP A 40 12.23 -3.36 2.77
N LEU A 41 11.14 -3.49 2.01
CA LEU A 41 9.99 -2.60 2.06
C LEU A 41 8.77 -3.24 2.74
N ALA A 42 8.85 -4.51 3.13
CA ALA A 42 7.71 -5.27 3.65
C ALA A 42 7.08 -4.61 4.88
N PHE A 43 7.92 -4.18 5.83
CA PHE A 43 7.44 -3.49 7.04
C PHE A 43 6.69 -2.19 6.72
N GLY A 44 7.20 -1.41 5.76
CA GLY A 44 6.53 -0.17 5.33
C GLY A 44 5.18 -0.44 4.65
N VAL A 45 5.08 -1.51 3.88
CA VAL A 45 3.82 -1.94 3.25
C VAL A 45 2.80 -2.37 4.28
N GLN A 46 3.20 -3.15 5.28
CA GLN A 46 2.29 -3.59 6.33
C GLN A 46 1.66 -2.41 7.07
N ASN A 47 2.46 -1.45 7.54
CA ASN A 47 1.95 -0.28 8.25
C ASN A 47 0.99 0.57 7.39
N ILE A 48 1.31 0.76 6.10
CA ILE A 48 0.45 1.51 5.18
C ILE A 48 -0.87 0.76 4.92
N LEU A 49 -0.84 -0.56 4.80
CA LEU A 49 -2.05 -1.36 4.62
C LEU A 49 -2.96 -1.31 5.85
N GLU A 50 -2.38 -1.40 7.05
CA GLU A 50 -3.12 -1.27 8.30
C GLU A 50 -3.83 0.09 8.39
N GLU A 51 -3.12 1.21 8.08
CA GLU A 51 -3.72 2.55 8.02
C GLU A 51 -4.88 2.60 7.03
N ILE A 52 -4.68 2.14 5.78
CA ILE A 52 -5.70 2.21 4.73
C ILE A 52 -6.93 1.36 5.06
N ILE A 53 -6.75 0.18 5.66
CA ILE A 53 -7.81 -0.73 6.05
C ILE A 53 -8.66 -0.11 7.17
N GLN A 54 -8.02 0.50 8.17
CA GLN A 54 -8.70 1.19 9.25
C GLN A 54 -9.46 2.43 8.77
N ASP A 55 -8.88 3.19 7.82
CA ASP A 55 -9.54 4.35 7.19
C ASP A 55 -10.81 3.97 6.39
N ARG A 56 -11.02 2.67 6.12
CA ARG A 56 -12.19 2.12 5.42
C ARG A 56 -13.17 1.40 6.34
N ASP A 57 -13.10 1.70 7.62
CA ASP A 57 -14.01 1.14 8.64
C ASP A 57 -13.90 -0.39 8.83
N TYR A 58 -12.81 -1.02 8.37
CA TYR A 58 -12.51 -2.42 8.70
C TYR A 58 -11.79 -2.51 10.04
N TYR A 59 -12.11 -3.52 10.81
CA TYR A 59 -11.40 -3.82 12.05
C TYR A 59 -10.34 -4.91 11.81
N LEU A 60 -9.11 -4.64 12.26
CA LEU A 60 -8.03 -5.61 12.18
C LEU A 60 -8.16 -6.63 13.33
N ALA A 61 -8.32 -7.92 13.01
CA ALA A 61 -8.42 -9.00 13.97
C ALA A 61 -7.63 -10.22 13.49
N GLU A 62 -6.89 -10.85 14.39
CA GLU A 62 -6.03 -12.01 14.05
C GLU A 62 -6.84 -13.25 13.62
N ASP A 63 -8.04 -13.41 14.15
CA ASP A 63 -8.98 -14.50 13.88
C ASP A 63 -9.98 -14.18 12.77
N ALA A 64 -9.80 -13.06 12.05
CA ALA A 64 -10.71 -12.67 10.98
C ALA A 64 -10.81 -13.76 9.89
N PRO A 65 -12.03 -14.09 9.43
CA PRO A 65 -12.24 -15.05 8.35
C PRO A 65 -11.72 -14.54 7.00
N LYS A 66 -11.64 -13.20 6.86
CA LYS A 66 -11.13 -12.50 5.69
C LYS A 66 -9.68 -12.11 5.93
N SER A 67 -8.79 -12.46 5.01
CA SER A 67 -7.36 -12.10 5.12
C SER A 67 -6.76 -11.65 3.79
N ILE A 68 -5.70 -10.84 3.89
CA ILE A 68 -4.93 -10.36 2.74
C ILE A 68 -3.51 -10.89 2.84
N LYS A 69 -3.00 -11.44 1.73
CA LYS A 69 -1.57 -11.65 1.51
C LYS A 69 -1.08 -10.67 0.48
N VAL A 70 0.05 -10.02 0.75
CA VAL A 70 0.67 -9.05 -0.18
C VAL A 70 2.09 -9.48 -0.50
N GLU A 71 2.45 -9.38 -1.76
CA GLU A 71 3.76 -9.74 -2.29
C GLU A 71 4.32 -8.56 -3.06
N LEU A 72 5.48 -8.07 -2.64
CA LEU A 72 6.26 -7.08 -3.38
C LEU A 72 7.02 -7.78 -4.51
N LEU A 73 6.78 -7.35 -5.75
CA LEU A 73 7.27 -8.02 -6.96
C LEU A 73 8.41 -7.28 -7.64
N TYR A 74 8.40 -5.94 -7.60
CA TYR A 74 9.38 -5.13 -8.30
C TYR A 74 9.57 -3.77 -7.63
N PHE A 75 10.82 -3.29 -7.62
CA PHE A 75 11.18 -1.95 -7.17
C PHE A 75 12.30 -1.37 -8.05
N ASP A 76 12.11 -0.14 -8.51
CA ASP A 76 13.15 0.61 -9.21
C ASP A 76 13.01 2.13 -9.00
N VAL A 77 14.13 2.83 -9.12
CA VAL A 77 14.19 4.30 -9.08
C VAL A 77 14.96 4.79 -10.29
N LYS A 78 14.23 5.23 -11.31
CA LYS A 78 14.82 5.84 -12.50
C LYS A 78 15.27 7.26 -12.20
N LYS A 79 16.54 7.54 -12.41
CA LYS A 79 17.12 8.86 -12.23
C LYS A 79 17.21 9.57 -13.58
N ASN A 80 16.63 10.77 -13.67
CA ASN A 80 16.75 11.67 -14.80
C ASN A 80 17.40 12.98 -14.34
N SER A 81 18.54 13.31 -14.87
CA SER A 81 19.23 14.59 -14.61
C SER A 81 19.40 15.37 -15.89
N MET A 82 19.11 16.65 -15.85
CA MET A 82 19.37 17.60 -16.93
C MET A 82 20.10 18.80 -16.37
N GLN A 83 21.26 19.10 -16.93
CA GLN A 83 22.04 20.28 -16.58
C GLN A 83 22.09 21.22 -17.78
N LEU A 84 21.75 22.47 -17.55
CA LEU A 84 21.85 23.56 -18.53
C LEU A 84 22.66 24.72 -17.91
N ALA A 85 23.86 24.91 -18.40
CA ALA A 85 24.81 25.87 -17.82
C ALA A 85 25.01 25.67 -16.31
N ALA A 86 24.70 26.66 -15.48
CA ALA A 86 24.85 26.62 -14.02
C ALA A 86 23.63 26.02 -13.28
N TYR A 87 22.57 25.66 -14.01
CA TYR A 87 21.35 25.15 -13.41
C TYR A 87 21.14 23.67 -13.74
N GLY A 88 20.82 22.88 -12.73
CA GLY A 88 20.52 21.47 -12.87
C GLY A 88 19.12 21.13 -12.38
N ARG A 89 18.47 20.20 -13.05
CA ARG A 89 17.19 19.60 -12.64
C ARG A 89 17.36 18.09 -12.56
N LYS A 90 17.05 17.54 -11.40
CA LYS A 90 17.06 16.10 -11.14
C LYS A 90 15.64 15.63 -10.90
N ALA A 91 15.26 14.55 -11.51
CA ALA A 91 13.97 13.92 -11.32
C ALA A 91 14.16 12.43 -11.05
N ASP A 92 13.74 11.98 -9.87
CA ASP A 92 13.70 10.59 -9.53
C ASP A 92 12.27 10.07 -9.74
N ILE A 93 12.12 8.97 -10.47
CA ILE A 93 10.84 8.30 -10.70
C ILE A 93 10.92 6.95 -10.00
N THR A 94 10.27 6.84 -8.86
CA THR A 94 10.15 5.59 -8.11
C THR A 94 8.98 4.78 -8.65
N GLN A 95 9.21 3.50 -8.90
CA GLN A 95 8.19 2.55 -9.35
C GLN A 95 8.21 1.31 -8.45
N ILE A 96 7.04 0.93 -7.96
CA ILE A 96 6.83 -0.27 -7.14
C ILE A 96 5.67 -1.06 -7.75
N VAL A 97 5.84 -2.38 -7.84
CA VAL A 97 4.78 -3.30 -8.24
C VAL A 97 4.56 -4.31 -7.12
N ALA A 98 3.31 -4.52 -6.76
CA ALA A 98 2.92 -5.52 -5.78
C ALA A 98 1.66 -6.28 -6.22
N GLY A 99 1.59 -7.54 -5.83
CA GLY A 99 0.42 -8.38 -5.91
C GLY A 99 -0.29 -8.49 -4.57
N ALA A 100 -1.59 -8.75 -4.58
CA ALA A 100 -2.35 -9.06 -3.38
C ALA A 100 -3.39 -10.14 -3.66
N ARG A 101 -3.60 -11.01 -2.66
CA ARG A 101 -4.62 -12.05 -2.65
C ARG A 101 -5.57 -11.80 -1.50
N LEU A 102 -6.87 -11.79 -1.79
CA LEU A 102 -7.93 -11.81 -0.80
C LEU A 102 -8.34 -13.27 -0.57
N ILE A 103 -8.28 -13.67 0.68
CA ILE A 103 -8.62 -15.02 1.13
C ILE A 103 -9.80 -14.91 2.08
N VAL A 104 -10.84 -15.70 1.84
CA VAL A 104 -12.02 -15.78 2.70
C VAL A 104 -12.23 -17.25 3.05
N ASP A 105 -12.33 -17.56 4.34
CA ASP A 105 -12.50 -18.93 4.86
C ASP A 105 -11.44 -19.93 4.31
N GLY A 106 -10.21 -19.43 4.07
CA GLY A 106 -9.09 -20.22 3.57
C GLY A 106 -9.00 -20.35 2.05
N GLU A 107 -9.99 -19.85 1.30
CA GLU A 107 -10.00 -19.89 -0.17
C GLU A 107 -9.63 -18.55 -0.78
N ILE A 108 -8.81 -18.57 -1.85
CA ILE A 108 -8.45 -17.35 -2.59
C ILE A 108 -9.66 -16.96 -3.44
N VAL A 109 -10.32 -15.86 -3.07
CA VAL A 109 -11.47 -15.33 -3.79
C VAL A 109 -11.10 -14.26 -4.83
N LYS A 110 -9.93 -13.66 -4.67
CA LYS A 110 -9.46 -12.63 -5.60
C LYS A 110 -7.94 -12.47 -5.56
N GLU A 111 -7.36 -12.24 -6.74
CA GLU A 111 -5.97 -11.91 -6.92
C GLU A 111 -5.83 -10.67 -7.81
N VAL A 112 -4.97 -9.75 -7.43
CA VAL A 112 -4.78 -8.48 -8.12
C VAL A 112 -3.31 -8.07 -8.13
N VAL A 113 -2.93 -7.29 -9.13
CA VAL A 113 -1.61 -6.66 -9.21
C VAL A 113 -1.80 -5.15 -9.39
N ALA A 114 -0.98 -4.37 -8.69
CA ALA A 114 -0.98 -2.92 -8.78
C ALA A 114 0.43 -2.36 -8.94
N LYS A 115 0.51 -1.12 -9.44
CA LYS A 115 1.75 -0.39 -9.67
C LYS A 115 1.65 1.00 -9.07
N GLY A 116 2.48 1.30 -8.09
CA GLY A 116 2.65 2.63 -7.54
C GLY A 116 3.80 3.38 -8.22
N THR A 117 3.58 4.63 -8.57
CA THR A 117 4.62 5.49 -9.15
C THR A 117 4.62 6.85 -8.46
N ALA A 118 5.81 7.33 -8.10
CA ALA A 118 6.01 8.65 -7.56
C ALA A 118 7.15 9.37 -8.28
N LYS A 119 7.02 10.69 -8.46
CA LYS A 119 8.04 11.54 -9.04
C LYS A 119 8.50 12.54 -7.99
N SER A 120 9.81 12.55 -7.73
CA SER A 120 10.46 13.55 -6.90
C SER A 120 11.31 14.44 -7.80
N ILE A 121 11.21 15.75 -7.65
CA ILE A 121 11.96 16.72 -8.46
C ILE A 121 12.76 17.60 -7.51
N SER A 122 14.06 17.71 -7.77
CA SER A 122 14.93 18.69 -7.12
C SER A 122 15.60 19.58 -8.16
N THR A 123 15.76 20.85 -7.83
CA THR A 123 16.54 21.83 -8.60
C THR A 123 17.74 22.22 -7.77
N ALA A 124 18.93 22.19 -8.38
CA ALA A 124 20.16 22.58 -7.72
C ALA A 124 21.05 23.34 -8.70
N THR A 125 21.95 24.17 -8.17
CA THR A 125 22.96 24.90 -8.97
C THR A 125 24.00 23.95 -9.57
N LEU A 126 24.21 22.79 -8.92
CA LEU A 126 25.08 21.71 -9.39
C LEU A 126 24.38 20.37 -9.13
N ILE A 127 24.38 19.48 -10.11
CA ILE A 127 23.93 18.10 -9.93
C ILE A 127 25.11 17.28 -9.42
N ILE A 128 25.04 16.88 -8.15
CA ILE A 128 26.00 15.97 -7.55
C ILE A 128 25.43 14.56 -7.65
N ASP A 129 26.25 13.62 -8.12
CA ASP A 129 25.89 12.21 -8.07
C ASP A 129 25.94 11.71 -6.62
N ASP A 130 24.79 11.38 -6.06
CA ASP A 130 24.60 10.99 -4.66
C ASP A 130 24.83 9.49 -4.45
N GLY A 131 25.59 8.84 -5.32
CA GLY A 131 26.02 7.45 -5.13
C GLY A 131 24.87 6.45 -4.97
N GLY A 132 23.78 6.65 -5.73
CA GLY A 132 22.62 5.75 -5.67
C GLY A 132 21.55 6.12 -4.63
N LYS A 133 21.73 7.19 -3.86
CA LYS A 133 20.69 7.67 -2.92
C LYS A 133 19.43 8.12 -3.69
N PHE A 134 18.26 7.87 -3.13
CA PHE A 134 17.00 8.29 -3.69
C PHE A 134 16.07 8.84 -2.60
N SER A 135 15.05 9.58 -3.03
CA SER A 135 14.11 10.24 -2.13
C SER A 135 13.28 9.24 -1.35
N GLN A 136 13.39 9.20 -0.03
CA GLN A 136 12.52 8.40 0.83
C GLN A 136 11.04 8.81 0.66
N ALA A 137 10.77 10.10 0.49
CA ALA A 137 9.43 10.59 0.22
C ALA A 137 8.85 10.02 -1.08
N GLY A 138 9.68 9.88 -2.13
CA GLY A 138 9.29 9.22 -3.37
C GLY A 138 8.91 7.76 -3.17
N VAL A 139 9.71 7.02 -2.41
CA VAL A 139 9.43 5.62 -2.06
C VAL A 139 8.15 5.49 -1.26
N SER A 140 7.99 6.27 -0.18
CA SER A 140 6.79 6.27 0.66
C SER A 140 5.52 6.60 -0.15
N THR A 141 5.60 7.61 -1.02
CA THR A 141 4.47 7.97 -1.90
C THR A 141 4.13 6.85 -2.90
N ALA A 142 5.12 6.18 -3.48
CA ALA A 142 4.89 5.06 -4.39
C ALA A 142 4.29 3.85 -3.65
N LEU A 143 4.76 3.55 -2.42
CA LEU A 143 4.20 2.51 -1.55
C LEU A 143 2.74 2.81 -1.21
N LYS A 144 2.41 4.03 -0.76
CA LYS A 144 1.03 4.41 -0.45
C LYS A 144 0.12 4.20 -1.67
N LYS A 145 0.53 4.68 -2.83
CA LYS A 145 -0.24 4.52 -4.07
C LYS A 145 -0.45 3.06 -4.48
N VAL A 146 0.54 2.19 -4.36
CA VAL A 146 0.37 0.78 -4.71
C VAL A 146 -0.57 0.09 -3.72
N CYS A 147 -0.45 0.35 -2.42
CA CYS A 147 -1.35 -0.19 -1.40
C CYS A 147 -2.80 0.26 -1.60
N GLU A 148 -3.03 1.57 -1.83
CA GLU A 148 -4.36 2.10 -2.15
C GLU A 148 -4.98 1.42 -3.38
N GLN A 149 -4.19 1.22 -4.45
CA GLN A 149 -4.66 0.54 -5.66
C GLN A 149 -4.96 -0.94 -5.42
N LEU A 150 -4.15 -1.64 -4.59
CA LEU A 150 -4.42 -3.03 -4.23
C LEU A 150 -5.76 -3.15 -3.50
N ILE A 151 -5.96 -2.35 -2.46
CA ILE A 151 -7.20 -2.36 -1.66
C ILE A 151 -8.41 -1.98 -2.52
N ASN A 152 -8.30 -0.95 -3.38
CA ASN A 152 -9.37 -0.59 -4.32
C ASN A 152 -9.71 -1.73 -5.29
N LYS A 153 -8.70 -2.41 -5.84
CA LYS A 153 -8.90 -3.53 -6.75
C LYS A 153 -9.47 -4.75 -6.05
N LEU A 154 -9.11 -5.00 -4.81
CA LEU A 154 -9.71 -6.05 -3.97
C LEU A 154 -11.18 -5.74 -3.65
N LYS A 155 -11.59 -4.48 -3.71
CA LYS A 155 -12.92 -3.96 -3.33
C LYS A 155 -13.17 -4.08 -1.82
N LEU A 156 -12.17 -3.72 -1.07
CA LEU A 156 -12.21 -3.54 0.37
C LEU A 156 -12.42 -2.08 0.69
#